data_6b173211264d14ad3352976ba5f0c409
#
_entry.id   6b173211264d14ad3352976ba5f0c409
#
_cell.length_a   1.000
_cell.length_b   1.000
_cell.length_c   1.000
_cell.angle_alpha   90.00
_cell.angle_beta   90.00
_cell.angle_gamma   90.00
#
_symmetry.space_group_name_H-M   'P 1'
#
loop_
_entity.id
_entity.type
_entity.pdbx_description
1 polymer ?
#
loop_
_entity_poly.entity_id
_entity_poly.type
_entity_poly.pdbx_seq_one_letter_code
_entity_poly.pdbx_strand_id
1 'polypeptide(L)'
;MNTFFLRALAVSGLMSLTTACVTSTVDEMTFNEPTEGIGDSSVVILGRRHSSDYETEPDFVACVGDHITSHDESIRVIDELEFLNAVYPWFEPRTAPLYPKNIEQLLQQKPVAEKMLALKLEYLIWLDGSTVRSDGAGSMACSFNGCFGFGTWSHDANYEATIWDFTDQAEVGQVNTSASGQSYMPAVIIPIPIIAPVQGAACDGIGDQLLEFLSSEY
;
A
#
# COMPACT_ATOMS: atom_id res chain seq x y z
N MET A 1 4.83 -41.00 34.10
CA MET A 1 4.96 -40.77 32.64
C MET A 1 3.79 -39.96 32.06
N ASN A 2 2.71 -39.67 32.79
CA ASN A 2 1.51 -38.98 32.27
C ASN A 2 1.44 -37.45 32.49
N THR A 3 2.23 -36.88 33.40
CA THR A 3 2.16 -35.43 33.70
C THR A 3 2.95 -34.56 32.71
N PHE A 4 3.94 -35.14 32.05
CA PHE A 4 4.74 -34.42 31.03
C PHE A 4 3.97 -34.27 29.72
N PHE A 5 3.17 -35.27 29.31
CA PHE A 5 2.33 -35.23 28.11
C PHE A 5 1.16 -34.26 28.25
N LEU A 6 0.54 -34.15 29.44
CA LEU A 6 -0.54 -33.19 29.67
C LEU A 6 -0.04 -31.72 29.62
N ARG A 7 1.18 -31.47 30.09
CA ARG A 7 1.78 -30.12 30.05
C ARG A 7 2.21 -29.72 28.65
N ALA A 8 2.67 -30.64 27.82
CA ALA A 8 3.01 -30.39 26.43
C ALA A 8 1.76 -30.09 25.58
N LEU A 9 0.67 -30.79 25.83
CA LEU A 9 -0.62 -30.55 25.14
C LEU A 9 -1.25 -29.19 25.52
N ALA A 10 -1.11 -28.77 26.79
CA ALA A 10 -1.65 -27.48 27.23
C ALA A 10 -0.88 -26.29 26.63
N VAL A 11 0.43 -26.40 26.44
CA VAL A 11 1.25 -25.36 25.80
C VAL A 11 1.01 -25.30 24.28
N SER A 12 0.84 -26.47 23.61
CA SER A 12 0.50 -26.51 22.16
C SER A 12 -0.88 -25.93 21.86
N GLY A 13 -1.86 -26.13 22.76
CA GLY A 13 -3.23 -25.59 22.57
C GLY A 13 -3.33 -24.06 22.77
N LEU A 14 -2.39 -23.45 23.50
CA LEU A 14 -2.42 -22.00 23.75
C LEU A 14 -1.78 -21.19 22.60
N MET A 15 -0.94 -21.82 21.78
CA MET A 15 -0.29 -21.15 20.63
C MET A 15 -1.18 -20.98 19.40
N SER A 16 -2.33 -21.64 19.36
CA SER A 16 -3.22 -21.63 18.18
C SER A 16 -4.26 -20.48 18.15
N LEU A 17 -4.27 -19.58 19.13
CA LEU A 17 -5.33 -18.55 19.31
C LEU A 17 -4.88 -17.12 18.98
N THR A 18 -3.70 -16.93 18.38
CA THR A 18 -3.14 -15.58 18.19
C THR A 18 -3.10 -15.12 16.74
N THR A 19 -4.08 -15.50 15.94
CA THR A 19 -4.23 -14.91 14.60
C THR A 19 -5.07 -13.64 14.70
N ALA A 20 -4.47 -12.49 14.41
CA ALA A 20 -5.23 -11.27 14.16
C ALA A 20 -6.04 -11.47 12.87
N CYS A 21 -7.38 -11.32 12.94
CA CYS A 21 -8.21 -11.39 11.75
C CYS A 21 -8.14 -10.05 11.04
N VAL A 22 -7.83 -10.08 9.74
CA VAL A 22 -7.94 -8.95 8.82
C VAL A 22 -9.03 -9.28 7.82
N THR A 23 -9.88 -8.32 7.55
CA THR A 23 -10.87 -8.37 6.47
C THR A 23 -10.50 -7.31 5.46
N SER A 24 -10.37 -7.67 4.19
CA SER A 24 -10.12 -6.75 3.10
C SER A 24 -11.20 -6.87 2.03
N THR A 25 -11.50 -5.76 1.39
CA THR A 25 -12.37 -5.67 0.21
C THR A 25 -11.62 -4.85 -0.83
N VAL A 26 -11.71 -5.27 -2.10
CA VAL A 26 -11.14 -4.57 -3.23
C VAL A 26 -12.25 -4.33 -4.23
N ASP A 27 -12.39 -3.09 -4.67
CA ASP A 27 -13.31 -2.67 -5.73
C ASP A 27 -12.48 -2.06 -6.86
N GLU A 28 -12.62 -2.58 -8.07
CA GLU A 28 -11.97 -2.09 -9.27
C GLU A 28 -12.97 -1.42 -10.19
N MET A 29 -12.53 -0.35 -10.85
CA MET A 29 -13.25 0.32 -11.91
C MET A 29 -12.28 0.64 -13.05
N THR A 30 -12.32 -0.16 -14.12
CA THR A 30 -11.53 0.08 -15.33
C THR A 30 -12.38 0.85 -16.32
N PHE A 31 -11.88 2.00 -16.79
CA PHE A 31 -12.56 2.84 -17.77
C PHE A 31 -12.17 2.47 -19.20
N ASN A 32 -10.89 2.18 -19.41
CA ASN A 32 -10.35 1.69 -20.68
C ASN A 32 -9.43 0.50 -20.37
N GLU A 33 -9.76 -0.67 -20.86
CA GLU A 33 -8.89 -1.83 -20.77
C GLU A 33 -7.69 -1.63 -21.70
N PRO A 34 -6.44 -1.88 -21.21
CA PRO A 34 -5.28 -1.86 -22.08
C PRO A 34 -5.46 -2.93 -23.17
N THR A 35 -5.16 -2.58 -24.41
CA THR A 35 -5.25 -3.50 -25.55
C THR A 35 -4.03 -4.41 -25.66
N GLU A 36 -2.93 -4.05 -25.04
CA GLU A 36 -1.68 -4.80 -24.97
C GLU A 36 -1.08 -4.58 -23.59
N GLY A 37 -0.35 -5.56 -23.06
CA GLY A 37 0.39 -5.40 -21.82
C GLY A 37 1.49 -4.34 -21.95
N ILE A 38 2.02 -3.87 -20.82
CA ILE A 38 2.96 -2.73 -20.75
C ILE A 38 4.23 -2.88 -21.59
N GLY A 39 4.58 -4.11 -22.01
CA GLY A 39 5.73 -4.39 -22.88
C GLY A 39 7.05 -3.82 -22.37
N ASP A 40 7.79 -3.08 -23.25
CA ASP A 40 9.08 -2.43 -22.92
C ASP A 40 8.92 -1.06 -22.21
N SER A 41 7.69 -0.64 -21.92
CA SER A 41 7.39 0.62 -21.25
C SER A 41 7.63 0.51 -19.74
N SER A 42 7.37 1.59 -19.03
CA SER A 42 7.53 1.63 -17.57
C SER A 42 6.33 2.25 -16.90
N VAL A 43 6.17 1.93 -15.64
CA VAL A 43 5.19 2.52 -14.73
C VAL A 43 5.91 3.23 -13.59
N VAL A 44 5.33 4.32 -13.12
CA VAL A 44 5.74 4.96 -11.86
C VAL A 44 4.59 4.95 -10.87
N ILE A 45 4.90 4.68 -9.61
CA ILE A 45 3.94 4.71 -8.52
C ILE A 45 4.29 5.88 -7.62
N LEU A 46 3.34 6.78 -7.41
CA LEU A 46 3.51 7.98 -6.61
C LEU A 46 2.48 8.04 -5.50
N GLY A 47 2.92 8.30 -4.29
CA GLY A 47 2.04 8.60 -3.16
C GLY A 47 1.60 10.06 -3.16
N ARG A 48 0.36 10.31 -2.74
CA ARG A 48 -0.14 11.67 -2.55
C ARG A 48 0.67 12.42 -1.50
N ARG A 49 1.00 13.66 -1.82
CA ARG A 49 1.71 14.58 -0.94
C ARG A 49 0.97 15.89 -0.84
N HIS A 50 1.00 16.48 0.33
CA HIS A 50 0.53 17.84 0.51
C HIS A 50 1.65 18.69 1.12
N SER A 51 2.07 19.71 0.39
CA SER A 51 3.11 20.65 0.83
C SER A 51 4.48 19.98 1.03
N SER A 52 4.84 19.62 2.26
CA SER A 52 6.09 18.93 2.60
C SER A 52 5.88 17.56 3.25
N ASP A 53 4.62 17.19 3.47
CA ASP A 53 4.25 15.96 4.17
C ASP A 53 3.63 14.95 3.19
N TYR A 54 3.94 13.68 3.40
CA TYR A 54 3.25 12.59 2.73
C TYR A 54 1.87 12.41 3.36
N GLU A 55 0.83 12.38 2.55
CA GLU A 55 -0.51 11.97 2.98
C GLU A 55 -0.68 10.46 2.84
N THR A 56 -0.06 9.86 1.81
CA THR A 56 0.06 8.41 1.67
C THR A 56 1.40 7.94 2.23
N GLU A 57 1.42 6.90 3.03
CA GLU A 57 2.63 6.38 3.67
C GLU A 57 3.63 5.88 2.62
N PRO A 58 4.91 6.33 2.66
CA PRO A 58 5.94 5.89 1.71
C PRO A 58 6.15 4.37 1.71
N ASP A 59 6.02 3.73 2.87
CA ASP A 59 6.15 2.27 3.00
C ASP A 59 5.03 1.53 2.24
N PHE A 60 3.85 2.15 2.13
CA PHE A 60 2.75 1.59 1.32
C PHE A 60 3.04 1.70 -0.17
N VAL A 61 3.55 2.85 -0.62
CA VAL A 61 3.95 3.06 -2.02
C VAL A 61 5.02 2.05 -2.43
N ALA A 62 6.05 1.87 -1.59
CA ALA A 62 7.11 0.89 -1.80
C ALA A 62 6.55 -0.55 -1.83
N CYS A 63 5.64 -0.89 -0.91
CA CYS A 63 5.00 -2.20 -0.85
C CYS A 63 4.30 -2.54 -2.17
N VAL A 64 3.52 -1.62 -2.75
CA VAL A 64 2.80 -1.85 -4.01
C VAL A 64 3.80 -2.06 -5.17
N GLY A 65 4.87 -1.27 -5.23
CA GLY A 65 5.93 -1.43 -6.23
C GLY A 65 6.66 -2.77 -6.12
N ASP A 66 7.01 -3.16 -4.90
CA ASP A 66 7.66 -4.43 -4.61
C ASP A 66 6.73 -5.63 -4.92
N HIS A 67 5.43 -5.49 -4.65
CA HIS A 67 4.43 -6.51 -4.98
C HIS A 67 4.42 -6.77 -6.50
N ILE A 68 4.29 -5.73 -7.32
CA ILE A 68 4.28 -5.85 -8.77
C ILE A 68 5.58 -6.50 -9.29
N THR A 69 6.73 -5.96 -8.90
CA THR A 69 8.02 -6.43 -9.41
C THR A 69 8.40 -7.84 -8.94
N SER A 70 7.92 -8.26 -7.76
CA SER A 70 8.16 -9.61 -7.24
C SER A 70 7.31 -10.67 -7.93
N HIS A 71 6.15 -10.32 -8.48
CA HIS A 71 5.26 -11.24 -9.20
C HIS A 71 5.51 -11.24 -10.71
N ASP A 72 5.93 -10.10 -11.28
CA ASP A 72 6.33 -10.02 -12.68
C ASP A 72 7.56 -9.11 -12.84
N GLU A 73 8.73 -9.74 -12.98
CA GLU A 73 10.01 -9.04 -13.18
C GLU A 73 10.12 -8.34 -14.56
N SER A 74 9.20 -8.62 -15.49
CA SER A 74 9.16 -7.96 -16.80
C SER A 74 8.59 -6.55 -16.72
N ILE A 75 7.76 -6.26 -15.72
CA ILE A 75 7.18 -4.93 -15.51
C ILE A 75 8.23 -4.02 -14.88
N ARG A 76 8.61 -2.97 -15.60
CA ARG A 76 9.57 -1.98 -15.12
C ARG A 76 8.86 -0.93 -14.26
N VAL A 77 8.96 -1.06 -12.95
CA VAL A 77 8.53 -0.03 -11.99
C VAL A 77 9.68 0.93 -11.74
N ILE A 78 9.48 2.22 -12.02
CA ILE A 78 10.45 3.29 -11.72
C ILE A 78 10.29 3.68 -10.25
N ASP A 79 11.40 3.68 -9.51
CA ASP A 79 11.43 4.17 -8.13
C ASP A 79 10.99 5.64 -8.04
N GLU A 80 10.22 5.99 -7.00
CA GLU A 80 9.70 7.34 -6.82
C GLU A 80 10.81 8.40 -6.81
N LEU A 81 11.93 8.15 -6.14
CA LEU A 81 13.04 9.10 -6.07
C LEU A 81 13.76 9.22 -7.42
N GLU A 82 13.89 8.13 -8.17
CA GLU A 82 14.44 8.15 -9.53
C GLU A 82 13.57 9.03 -10.43
N PHE A 83 12.25 8.82 -10.38
CA PHE A 83 11.30 9.64 -11.13
C PHE A 83 11.38 11.12 -10.76
N LEU A 84 11.30 11.46 -9.47
CA LEU A 84 11.34 12.82 -8.99
C LEU A 84 12.61 13.55 -9.41
N ASN A 85 13.77 12.88 -9.35
CA ASN A 85 15.05 13.44 -9.81
C ASN A 85 15.06 13.66 -11.34
N ALA A 86 14.49 12.72 -12.10
CA ALA A 86 14.42 12.84 -13.56
C ALA A 86 13.57 14.01 -14.02
N VAL A 87 12.43 14.23 -13.34
CA VAL A 87 11.45 15.26 -13.71
C VAL A 87 11.58 16.58 -12.92
N TYR A 88 12.64 16.72 -12.13
CA TYR A 88 12.91 17.97 -11.41
C TYR A 88 12.84 19.19 -12.38
N PRO A 89 12.22 20.34 -11.97
CA PRO A 89 11.61 20.66 -10.67
C PRO A 89 10.06 20.52 -10.65
N TRP A 90 9.45 19.82 -11.58
CA TRP A 90 7.98 19.83 -11.78
C TRP A 90 7.18 18.99 -10.77
N PHE A 91 7.82 18.01 -10.12
CA PHE A 91 7.19 17.14 -9.13
C PHE A 91 7.70 17.39 -7.70
N GLU A 92 8.28 18.56 -7.44
CA GLU A 92 8.62 19.00 -6.10
C GLU A 92 7.36 19.28 -5.26
N PRO A 93 7.40 19.22 -3.93
CA PRO A 93 6.21 19.37 -3.07
C PRO A 93 5.35 20.61 -3.33
N ARG A 94 5.92 21.66 -3.93
CA ARG A 94 5.21 22.90 -4.27
C ARG A 94 4.71 22.96 -5.70
N THR A 95 5.19 22.10 -6.56
CA THR A 95 4.93 22.14 -8.00
C THR A 95 4.28 20.85 -8.51
N ALA A 96 4.33 19.78 -7.73
CA ALA A 96 3.67 18.54 -8.04
C ALA A 96 2.15 18.73 -8.21
N PRO A 97 1.53 18.02 -9.15
CA PRO A 97 0.08 18.02 -9.26
C PRO A 97 -0.54 17.48 -7.97
N LEU A 98 -1.60 18.10 -7.49
CA LEU A 98 -2.34 17.61 -6.32
C LEU A 98 -3.29 16.45 -6.66
N TYR A 99 -3.60 16.31 -7.95
CA TYR A 99 -4.52 15.28 -8.45
C TYR A 99 -4.04 14.82 -9.82
N PRO A 100 -4.26 13.55 -10.19
CA PRO A 100 -3.88 13.00 -11.50
C PRO A 100 -4.35 13.84 -12.69
N LYS A 101 -5.58 14.34 -12.63
CA LYS A 101 -6.14 15.23 -13.68
C LYS A 101 -5.34 16.52 -13.96
N ASN A 102 -4.47 16.92 -13.05
CA ASN A 102 -3.60 18.08 -13.25
C ASN A 102 -2.32 17.74 -14.03
N ILE A 103 -2.05 16.44 -14.28
CA ILE A 103 -0.89 15.97 -15.04
C ILE A 103 -0.96 16.47 -16.49
N GLU A 104 -2.14 16.50 -17.10
CA GLU A 104 -2.33 17.02 -18.45
C GLU A 104 -1.71 18.41 -18.63
N GLN A 105 -1.93 19.30 -17.66
CA GLN A 105 -1.38 20.67 -17.74
C GLN A 105 0.17 20.68 -17.66
N LEU A 106 0.76 19.73 -16.95
CA LEU A 106 2.23 19.58 -16.89
C LEU A 106 2.77 19.03 -18.21
N LEU A 107 2.09 18.08 -18.84
CA LEU A 107 2.49 17.49 -20.11
C LEU A 107 2.47 18.49 -21.28
N GLN A 108 1.68 19.56 -21.19
CA GLN A 108 1.73 20.66 -22.15
C GLN A 108 3.08 21.38 -22.15
N GLN A 109 3.87 21.22 -21.07
CA GLN A 109 5.22 21.75 -21.01
C GLN A 109 6.17 20.78 -21.71
N LYS A 110 6.69 21.18 -22.89
CA LYS A 110 7.58 20.36 -23.72
C LYS A 110 8.72 19.69 -22.93
N PRO A 111 9.45 20.36 -22.01
CA PRO A 111 10.52 19.70 -21.27
C PRO A 111 10.04 18.55 -20.35
N VAL A 112 8.79 18.64 -19.84
CA VAL A 112 8.20 17.57 -19.02
C VAL A 112 7.88 16.37 -19.91
N ALA A 113 7.16 16.60 -20.99
CA ALA A 113 6.81 15.55 -21.95
C ALA A 113 8.05 14.80 -22.48
N GLU A 114 9.14 15.54 -22.83
CA GLU A 114 10.39 14.93 -23.27
C GLU A 114 11.03 14.01 -22.20
N LYS A 115 10.93 14.39 -20.92
CA LYS A 115 11.44 13.57 -19.81
C LYS A 115 10.60 12.30 -19.60
N MET A 116 9.27 12.40 -19.68
CA MET A 116 8.38 11.25 -19.59
C MET A 116 8.67 10.23 -20.72
N LEU A 117 8.83 10.73 -21.95
CA LEU A 117 9.24 9.90 -23.10
C LEU A 117 10.61 9.25 -22.90
N ALA A 118 11.58 9.97 -22.33
CA ALA A 118 12.92 9.43 -22.07
C ALA A 118 12.90 8.29 -21.03
N LEU A 119 11.96 8.34 -20.09
CA LEU A 119 11.71 7.29 -19.10
C LEU A 119 10.92 6.10 -19.68
N LYS A 120 10.40 6.23 -20.92
CA LYS A 120 9.43 5.29 -21.51
C LYS A 120 8.19 5.09 -20.64
N LEU A 121 7.77 6.13 -19.96
CA LEU A 121 6.67 6.06 -19.02
C LEU A 121 5.35 5.94 -19.78
N GLU A 122 4.60 4.88 -19.50
CA GLU A 122 3.28 4.62 -20.06
C GLU A 122 2.18 4.90 -19.04
N TYR A 123 2.35 4.40 -17.81
CA TYR A 123 1.37 4.63 -16.76
C TYR A 123 1.98 5.34 -15.55
N LEU A 124 1.18 6.23 -14.98
CA LEU A 124 1.41 6.78 -13.65
C LEU A 124 0.29 6.28 -12.73
N ILE A 125 0.68 5.58 -11.68
CA ILE A 125 -0.22 5.11 -10.64
C ILE A 125 -0.13 6.09 -9.48
N TRP A 126 -1.25 6.72 -9.17
CA TRP A 126 -1.36 7.68 -8.08
C TRP A 126 -2.05 7.05 -6.90
N LEU A 127 -1.32 6.86 -5.81
CA LEU A 127 -1.84 6.29 -4.57
C LEU A 127 -2.27 7.39 -3.62
N ASP A 128 -3.52 7.31 -3.16
CA ASP A 128 -4.10 8.16 -2.12
C ASP A 128 -4.69 7.31 -1.02
N GLY A 129 -4.59 7.76 0.21
CA GLY A 129 -5.12 7.05 1.35
C GLY A 129 -4.17 6.95 2.52
N SER A 130 -4.63 6.31 3.58
CA SER A 130 -3.84 6.13 4.79
C SER A 130 -4.39 5.02 5.68
N THR A 131 -3.55 4.58 6.62
CA THR A 131 -3.94 3.67 7.69
C THR A 131 -4.23 4.45 8.97
N VAL A 132 -5.46 4.34 9.47
CA VAL A 132 -5.90 5.01 10.69
C VAL A 132 -6.02 4.01 11.83
N ARG A 133 -5.52 4.39 12.99
CA ARG A 133 -5.71 3.65 14.24
C ARG A 133 -6.87 4.26 15.01
N SER A 134 -7.84 3.43 15.38
CA SER A 134 -8.93 3.82 16.27
C SER A 134 -8.55 3.66 17.73
N ASP A 135 -9.24 4.39 18.62
CA ASP A 135 -9.06 4.28 20.05
C ASP A 135 -9.30 2.86 20.54
N GLY A 136 -8.42 2.42 21.41
CA GLY A 136 -8.44 1.09 21.96
C GLY A 136 -9.26 1.01 23.25
N ALA A 137 -9.61 -0.21 23.62
CA ALA A 137 -10.18 -0.55 24.91
C ALA A 137 -9.25 -1.50 25.67
N GLY A 138 -9.36 -1.49 26.98
CA GLY A 138 -8.60 -2.40 27.83
C GLY A 138 -8.11 -1.76 29.11
N SER A 139 -7.44 -2.56 29.92
CA SER A 139 -6.84 -2.15 31.17
C SER A 139 -5.52 -2.89 31.38
N MET A 140 -4.49 -2.17 31.74
CA MET A 140 -3.17 -2.72 32.01
C MET A 140 -2.62 -2.11 33.30
N ALA A 141 -2.17 -2.95 34.20
CA ALA A 141 -1.49 -2.55 35.42
C ALA A 141 -0.05 -3.06 35.41
N CYS A 142 0.90 -2.15 35.59
CA CYS A 142 2.32 -2.49 35.64
C CYS A 142 2.88 -2.21 37.04
N SER A 143 3.70 -3.14 37.55
CA SER A 143 4.39 -3.06 38.83
C SER A 143 5.82 -3.54 38.70
N PHE A 144 6.55 -3.56 39.81
CA PHE A 144 7.91 -4.10 39.87
C PHE A 144 8.02 -5.56 39.37
N ASN A 145 6.94 -6.34 39.48
CA ASN A 145 6.91 -7.76 39.10
C ASN A 145 6.41 -7.96 37.63
N GLY A 146 6.16 -6.90 36.88
CA GLY A 146 5.69 -6.96 35.50
C GLY A 146 4.34 -6.29 35.26
N CYS A 147 3.84 -6.41 34.05
CA CYS A 147 2.57 -5.88 33.62
C CYS A 147 1.54 -7.01 33.48
N PHE A 148 0.30 -6.75 33.95
CA PHE A 148 -0.83 -7.66 33.77
C PHE A 148 -1.99 -6.90 33.20
N GLY A 149 -2.62 -7.44 32.18
CA GLY A 149 -3.76 -6.82 31.54
C GLY A 149 -3.92 -7.17 30.08
N PHE A 150 -4.81 -6.45 29.43
CA PHE A 150 -5.14 -6.65 28.04
C PHE A 150 -5.55 -5.32 27.42
N GLY A 151 -5.09 -5.05 26.21
CA GLY A 151 -5.47 -3.91 25.39
C GLY A 151 -5.91 -4.35 24.01
N THR A 152 -6.85 -3.63 23.42
CA THR A 152 -7.27 -3.83 22.02
C THR A 152 -7.39 -2.48 21.33
N TRP A 153 -7.14 -2.45 20.04
CA TRP A 153 -7.39 -1.31 19.14
C TRP A 153 -7.62 -1.82 17.72
N SER A 154 -8.36 -1.07 16.92
CA SER A 154 -8.51 -1.39 15.50
C SER A 154 -7.59 -0.54 14.63
N HIS A 155 -7.27 -1.07 13.48
CA HIS A 155 -6.67 -0.36 12.37
C HIS A 155 -7.57 -0.49 11.16
N ASP A 156 -7.75 0.61 10.44
CA ASP A 156 -8.51 0.69 9.20
C ASP A 156 -7.60 1.33 8.14
N ALA A 157 -7.31 0.60 7.08
CA ALA A 157 -6.52 1.03 5.93
C ALA A 157 -7.47 1.26 4.75
N ASN A 158 -7.47 2.46 4.18
CA ASN A 158 -8.26 2.79 3.01
C ASN A 158 -7.35 3.48 2.01
N TYR A 159 -7.20 2.87 0.84
CA TYR A 159 -6.35 3.37 -0.23
C TYR A 159 -7.05 3.30 -1.56
N GLU A 160 -6.72 4.24 -2.42
CA GLU A 160 -7.17 4.36 -3.79
C GLU A 160 -5.95 4.47 -4.70
N ALA A 161 -5.94 3.71 -5.78
CA ALA A 161 -4.99 3.83 -6.87
C ALA A 161 -5.70 4.36 -8.10
N THR A 162 -5.28 5.50 -8.63
CA THR A 162 -5.74 6.02 -9.91
C THR A 162 -4.68 5.76 -10.96
N ILE A 163 -5.06 5.16 -12.09
CA ILE A 163 -4.17 4.83 -13.20
C ILE A 163 -4.33 5.89 -14.29
N TRP A 164 -3.25 6.61 -14.57
CA TRP A 164 -3.18 7.61 -15.63
C TRP A 164 -2.34 7.10 -16.79
N ASP A 165 -2.88 7.11 -18.00
CA ASP A 165 -2.20 6.75 -19.23
C ASP A 165 -1.59 7.99 -19.88
N PHE A 166 -0.29 7.96 -20.20
CA PHE A 166 0.42 9.05 -20.86
C PHE A 166 0.17 9.10 -22.37
N THR A 167 -0.18 7.98 -23.00
CA THR A 167 -0.50 7.91 -24.42
C THR A 167 -1.87 8.54 -24.70
N ASP A 168 -2.86 8.13 -23.93
CA ASP A 168 -4.24 8.64 -24.06
C ASP A 168 -4.43 9.96 -23.32
N GLN A 169 -3.50 10.34 -22.45
CA GLN A 169 -3.57 11.52 -21.57
C GLN A 169 -4.86 11.56 -20.75
N ALA A 170 -5.24 10.40 -20.23
CA ALA A 170 -6.49 10.20 -19.52
C ALA A 170 -6.32 9.24 -18.32
N GLU A 171 -7.26 9.33 -17.40
CA GLU A 171 -7.47 8.32 -16.36
C GLU A 171 -8.13 7.11 -17.01
N VAL A 172 -7.51 5.94 -16.87
CA VAL A 172 -7.95 4.69 -17.51
C VAL A 172 -8.47 3.66 -16.52
N GLY A 173 -8.20 3.84 -15.23
CA GLY A 173 -8.68 2.92 -14.20
C GLY A 173 -8.54 3.47 -12.80
N GLN A 174 -9.27 2.85 -11.88
CA GLN A 174 -9.25 3.16 -10.46
C GLN A 174 -9.40 1.85 -9.67
N VAL A 175 -8.58 1.67 -8.65
CA VAL A 175 -8.67 0.54 -7.72
C VAL A 175 -8.83 1.10 -6.32
N ASN A 176 -9.86 0.65 -5.59
CA ASN A 176 -10.09 1.01 -4.21
C ASN A 176 -9.91 -0.22 -3.32
N THR A 177 -9.18 -0.09 -2.24
CA THR A 177 -9.07 -1.15 -1.24
C THR A 177 -9.38 -0.62 0.15
N SER A 178 -10.08 -1.45 0.92
CA SER A 178 -10.36 -1.21 2.33
C SER A 178 -10.02 -2.46 3.12
N ALA A 179 -9.15 -2.32 4.12
CA ALA A 179 -8.80 -3.41 5.02
C ALA A 179 -8.97 -2.97 6.46
N SER A 180 -9.61 -3.81 7.27
CA SER A 180 -9.78 -3.57 8.70
C SER A 180 -9.33 -4.75 9.54
N GLY A 181 -8.78 -4.48 10.71
CA GLY A 181 -8.29 -5.52 11.58
C GLY A 181 -8.17 -5.10 13.04
N GLN A 182 -8.30 -6.08 13.92
CA GLN A 182 -8.20 -5.91 15.36
C GLN A 182 -6.81 -6.28 15.85
N SER A 183 -6.18 -5.37 16.53
CA SER A 183 -4.89 -5.57 17.18
C SER A 183 -5.07 -5.78 18.68
N TYR A 184 -4.17 -6.55 19.29
CA TYR A 184 -4.26 -6.96 20.68
C TYR A 184 -2.91 -6.75 21.40
N MET A 185 -2.97 -6.46 22.68
CA MET A 185 -1.79 -6.38 23.54
C MET A 185 -2.05 -7.11 24.85
N PRO A 186 -1.91 -8.46 24.89
CA PRO A 186 -1.90 -9.18 26.13
C PRO A 186 -0.64 -8.87 26.93
N ALA A 187 -0.78 -8.75 28.24
CA ALA A 187 0.33 -8.58 29.14
C ALA A 187 0.26 -9.61 30.28
N VAL A 188 1.22 -10.52 30.28
CA VAL A 188 1.50 -11.46 31.37
C VAL A 188 2.99 -11.35 31.65
N ILE A 189 3.36 -10.44 32.57
CA ILE A 189 4.73 -10.00 32.88
C ILE A 189 5.24 -8.98 31.86
N ILE A 190 5.22 -9.26 30.55
CA ILE A 190 5.66 -8.37 29.47
C ILE A 190 4.49 -8.17 28.50
N PRO A 191 4.13 -6.92 28.13
CA PRO A 191 3.15 -6.67 27.10
C PRO A 191 3.72 -7.06 25.72
N ILE A 192 2.96 -7.85 24.96
CA ILE A 192 3.34 -8.30 23.62
C ILE A 192 2.27 -7.79 22.64
N PRO A 193 2.57 -6.79 21.80
CA PRO A 193 1.62 -6.33 20.79
C PRO A 193 1.48 -7.36 19.65
N ILE A 194 0.26 -7.68 19.32
CA ILE A 194 -0.13 -8.46 18.13
C ILE A 194 -0.89 -7.51 17.22
N ILE A 195 -0.22 -7.05 16.16
CA ILE A 195 -0.72 -6.02 15.26
C ILE A 195 -1.36 -6.70 14.05
N ALA A 196 -2.57 -6.26 13.70
CA ALA A 196 -3.25 -6.69 12.49
C ALA A 196 -2.55 -6.06 11.26
N PRO A 197 -2.10 -6.85 10.26
CA PRO A 197 -1.36 -6.36 9.10
C PRO A 197 -2.31 -5.76 8.02
N VAL A 198 -3.13 -4.77 8.39
CA VAL A 198 -4.14 -4.20 7.48
C VAL A 198 -3.54 -3.48 6.29
N GLN A 199 -2.42 -2.77 6.49
CA GLN A 199 -1.71 -2.09 5.42
C GLN A 199 -1.14 -3.09 4.39
N GLY A 200 -0.59 -4.21 4.86
CA GLY A 200 -0.12 -5.29 3.98
C GLY A 200 -1.28 -5.89 3.16
N ALA A 201 -2.42 -6.18 3.81
CA ALA A 201 -3.59 -6.70 3.11
C ALA A 201 -4.15 -5.72 2.06
N ALA A 202 -4.11 -4.41 2.33
CA ALA A 202 -4.48 -3.38 1.36
C ALA A 202 -3.48 -3.28 0.20
N CYS A 203 -2.18 -3.39 0.50
CA CYS A 203 -1.11 -3.42 -0.49
C CYS A 203 -1.25 -4.61 -1.44
N ASP A 204 -1.46 -5.83 -0.89
CA ASP A 204 -1.66 -7.03 -1.68
C ASP A 204 -2.89 -6.86 -2.61
N GLY A 205 -4.00 -6.32 -2.07
CA GLY A 205 -5.21 -6.09 -2.85
C GLY A 205 -5.03 -5.13 -4.03
N ILE A 206 -4.38 -3.98 -3.82
CA ILE A 206 -4.06 -3.04 -4.91
C ILE A 206 -3.02 -3.66 -5.86
N GLY A 207 -1.98 -4.29 -5.31
CA GLY A 207 -0.90 -4.89 -6.09
C GLY A 207 -1.41 -5.95 -7.07
N ASP A 208 -2.31 -6.84 -6.62
CA ASP A 208 -2.90 -7.88 -7.46
C ASP A 208 -3.70 -7.28 -8.64
N GLN A 209 -4.52 -6.26 -8.39
CA GLN A 209 -5.32 -5.62 -9.43
C GLN A 209 -4.45 -4.83 -10.43
N LEU A 210 -3.44 -4.11 -9.93
CA LEU A 210 -2.49 -3.41 -10.79
C LEU A 210 -1.67 -4.39 -11.64
N LEU A 211 -1.27 -5.52 -11.06
CA LEU A 211 -0.56 -6.57 -11.77
C LEU A 211 -1.43 -7.15 -12.90
N GLU A 212 -2.71 -7.44 -12.63
CA GLU A 212 -3.66 -7.91 -13.63
C GLU A 212 -3.83 -6.88 -14.76
N PHE A 213 -4.01 -5.59 -14.41
CA PHE A 213 -4.12 -4.50 -15.38
C PHE A 213 -2.86 -4.36 -16.26
N LEU A 214 -1.66 -4.39 -15.66
CA LEU A 214 -0.39 -4.19 -16.38
C LEU A 214 0.05 -5.40 -17.20
N SER A 215 -0.38 -6.61 -16.81
CA SER A 215 -0.01 -7.88 -17.47
C SER A 215 -1.01 -8.34 -18.52
N SER A 216 -2.16 -7.66 -18.68
CA SER A 216 -3.20 -8.11 -19.60
C SER A 216 -2.68 -8.20 -21.04
N GLU A 217 -2.38 -9.42 -21.48
CA GLU A 217 -2.25 -9.81 -22.88
C GLU A 217 -3.65 -10.27 -23.38
N TYR A 218 -4.24 -9.55 -24.30
CA TYR A 218 -5.38 -10.03 -25.05
C TYR A 218 -4.97 -10.70 -26.36
#